data_92a68a92a62b0b30886ac0ee324f2eb6
#
_entry.id   92a68a92a62b0b30886ac0ee324f2eb6
#
_cell.length_a   1.000
_cell.length_b   1.000
_cell.length_c   1.000
_cell.angle_alpha   90.00
_cell.angle_beta   90.00
_cell.angle_gamma   90.00
#
_symmetry.space_group_name_H-M   'P 1'
#
loop_
_entity.id
_entity.type
_entity.pdbx_description
1 polymer ?
#
loop_
_entity_poly.entity_id
_entity_poly.type
_entity_poly.pdbx_seq_one_letter_code
_entity_poly.pdbx_strand_id
1 'polypeptide(L)'
;FGPSSQDEGSFEFTEIGLNVSLRPHQDVLLAAQMLSRRAGGDSSDAYPKLDYGLIDYQMVSDQQRTFGIQLGRIKNPFGFYNQTRDVAFTRPSILLPQSLYFDRTRSLALTGDGVTLYLEERLDNGVIRGQLGLGKPQADKDLNQTLRLHRRPGSFEPQQSAIAQLRYEDD
;
A
#
# COMPACT_ATOMS: atom_id res chain seq x y z
N PHE A 1 8.52 -19.30 0.57
CA PHE A 1 8.32 -17.86 0.78
C PHE A 1 7.08 -17.68 1.64
N GLY A 2 7.24 -17.34 2.89
CA GLY A 2 6.19 -17.11 3.88
C GLY A 2 6.79 -17.16 5.28
N PRO A 3 6.03 -16.80 6.33
CA PRO A 3 6.48 -17.01 7.69
C PRO A 3 6.70 -18.50 7.91
N SER A 4 7.86 -18.87 8.47
CA SER A 4 8.11 -20.22 8.88
C SER A 4 7.13 -20.58 10.01
N SER A 5 6.37 -21.64 9.86
CA SER A 5 5.55 -22.21 10.93
C SER A 5 6.21 -23.50 11.43
N GLN A 6 6.24 -23.69 12.73
CA GLN A 6 6.54 -24.96 13.33
C GLN A 6 5.28 -25.83 13.37
N ASP A 7 5.40 -27.15 13.43
CA ASP A 7 4.26 -28.07 13.42
C ASP A 7 3.26 -27.82 14.57
N GLU A 8 3.73 -27.22 15.68
CA GLU A 8 2.91 -26.85 16.85
C GLU A 8 2.37 -25.40 16.77
N GLY A 9 2.59 -24.70 15.66
CA GLY A 9 2.30 -23.28 15.50
C GLY A 9 3.38 -22.39 16.13
N SER A 10 3.37 -21.09 15.76
CA SER A 10 4.32 -20.13 16.32
C SER A 10 3.74 -18.72 16.34
N PHE A 11 4.27 -17.87 17.22
CA PHE A 11 4.00 -16.42 17.27
C PHE A 11 5.06 -15.61 16.49
N GLU A 12 5.79 -16.25 15.60
CA GLU A 12 6.84 -15.58 14.82
C GLU A 12 6.29 -14.56 13.84
N PHE A 13 5.04 -14.74 13.41
CA PHE A 13 4.33 -13.73 12.64
C PHE A 13 3.48 -12.87 13.57
N THR A 14 3.87 -11.61 13.72
CA THR A 14 3.13 -10.61 14.49
C THR A 14 3.02 -9.33 13.69
N GLU A 15 1.82 -8.80 13.58
CA GLU A 15 1.54 -7.52 12.91
C GLU A 15 0.65 -6.66 13.81
N ILE A 16 1.07 -5.44 14.06
CA ILE A 16 0.32 -4.44 14.83
C ILE A 16 0.24 -3.18 13.98
N GLY A 17 -0.98 -2.76 13.66
CA GLY A 17 -1.26 -1.55 12.89
C GLY A 17 -2.02 -0.53 13.71
N LEU A 18 -1.62 0.74 13.63
CA LEU A 18 -2.34 1.88 14.18
C LEU A 18 -2.75 2.80 13.03
N ASN A 19 -4.05 2.97 12.85
CA ASN A 19 -4.65 3.84 11.85
C ASN A 19 -5.24 5.08 12.50
N VAL A 20 -5.00 6.23 11.91
CA VAL A 20 -5.62 7.51 12.29
C VAL A 20 -6.19 8.16 11.04
N SER A 21 -7.44 8.63 11.13
CA SER A 21 -8.06 9.44 10.08
C SER A 21 -8.80 10.62 10.68
N LEU A 22 -8.73 11.76 10.00
CA LEU A 22 -9.37 13.00 10.41
C LEU A 22 -9.95 13.71 9.18
N ARG A 23 -11.18 14.20 9.27
CA ARG A 23 -11.83 15.05 8.26
C ARG A 23 -11.97 16.49 8.77
N PRO A 24 -10.95 17.34 8.54
CA PRO A 24 -11.04 18.74 8.95
C PRO A 24 -12.04 19.56 8.11
N HIS A 25 -12.35 19.09 6.90
CA HIS A 25 -13.33 19.66 5.98
C HIS A 25 -14.09 18.53 5.27
N GLN A 26 -15.27 18.80 4.75
CA GLN A 26 -16.08 17.81 4.02
C GLN A 26 -15.31 17.17 2.84
N ASP A 27 -14.49 17.98 2.17
CA ASP A 27 -13.74 17.58 0.97
C ASP A 27 -12.30 17.16 1.27
N VAL A 28 -11.86 17.21 2.55
CA VAL A 28 -10.48 16.91 2.94
C VAL A 28 -10.43 15.77 3.95
N LEU A 29 -9.69 14.73 3.62
CA LEU A 29 -9.35 13.64 4.53
C LEU A 29 -7.83 13.60 4.78
N LEU A 30 -7.44 13.57 6.03
CA LEU A 30 -6.10 13.23 6.47
C LEU A 30 -6.11 11.80 6.98
N ALA A 31 -5.20 10.96 6.49
CA ALA A 31 -5.11 9.58 6.95
C ALA A 31 -3.66 9.13 7.06
N ALA A 32 -3.35 8.38 8.10
CA ALA A 32 -2.03 7.79 8.31
C ALA A 32 -2.13 6.43 8.98
N GLN A 33 -1.17 5.56 8.68
CA GLN A 33 -1.00 4.26 9.31
C GLN A 33 0.45 4.03 9.69
N MET A 34 0.65 3.65 10.93
CA MET A 34 1.91 3.08 11.42
C MET A 34 1.74 1.57 11.52
N LEU A 35 2.72 0.84 11.05
CA LEU A 35 2.74 -0.62 11.05
C LEU A 35 4.02 -1.11 11.72
N SER A 36 3.86 -1.97 12.73
CA SER A 36 4.94 -2.76 13.31
C SER A 36 4.71 -4.21 12.91
N ARG A 37 5.67 -4.81 12.23
CA ARG A 37 5.54 -6.15 11.69
C ARG A 37 6.79 -6.97 11.93
N ARG A 38 6.59 -8.21 12.39
CA ARG A 38 7.59 -9.25 12.47
C ARG A 38 7.13 -10.40 11.58
N ALA A 39 7.85 -10.63 10.48
CA ALA A 39 7.61 -11.80 9.64
C ALA A 39 8.60 -12.89 10.05
N GLY A 40 8.11 -14.12 10.30
CA GLY A 40 8.92 -15.24 10.75
C GLY A 40 10.17 -15.47 9.90
N GLY A 41 11.28 -15.78 10.56
CA GLY A 41 12.57 -16.01 9.93
C GLY A 41 13.42 -14.75 9.68
N ASP A 42 12.96 -13.58 10.06
CA ASP A 42 13.73 -12.35 10.02
C ASP A 42 14.10 -11.90 11.43
N SER A 43 15.40 -11.64 11.63
CA SER A 43 15.93 -11.03 12.86
C SER A 43 15.70 -9.51 12.89
N SER A 44 14.93 -8.98 11.95
CA SER A 44 14.64 -7.55 11.92
C SER A 44 13.72 -7.18 13.07
N ASP A 45 14.16 -6.23 13.86
CA ASP A 45 13.37 -5.66 14.94
C ASP A 45 12.06 -5.11 14.41
N ALA A 46 10.97 -5.42 15.10
CA ALA A 46 9.63 -4.96 14.77
C ALA A 46 9.46 -3.48 15.13
N TYR A 47 10.20 -2.59 14.47
CA TYR A 47 10.02 -1.16 14.66
C TYR A 47 8.77 -0.65 13.94
N PRO A 48 7.98 0.23 14.56
CA PRO A 48 6.89 0.91 13.88
C PRO A 48 7.42 1.73 12.70
N LYS A 49 6.88 1.47 11.51
CA LYS A 49 7.19 2.21 10.27
C LYS A 49 5.92 2.88 9.76
N LEU A 50 6.06 4.05 9.14
CA LEU A 50 4.96 4.69 8.42
C LEU A 50 4.65 3.87 7.17
N ASP A 51 3.48 3.23 7.14
CA ASP A 51 3.03 2.46 5.98
C ASP A 51 2.44 3.38 4.91
N TYR A 52 1.53 4.25 5.30
CA TYR A 52 1.05 5.36 4.47
C TYR A 52 0.74 6.60 5.32
N GLY A 53 0.69 7.76 4.67
CA GLY A 53 0.29 9.02 5.28
C GLY A 53 -0.03 10.00 4.17
N LEU A 54 -1.30 10.40 4.05
CA LEU A 54 -1.77 11.16 2.91
C LEU A 54 -2.78 12.24 3.31
N ILE A 55 -2.86 13.23 2.45
CA ILE A 55 -3.94 14.20 2.36
C ILE A 55 -4.73 13.84 1.11
N ASP A 56 -6.03 13.63 1.25
CA ASP A 56 -6.97 13.40 0.16
C ASP A 56 -7.89 14.61 0.03
N TYR A 57 -7.91 15.20 -1.15
CA TYR A 57 -8.80 16.29 -1.49
C TYR A 57 -9.77 15.87 -2.58
N GLN A 58 -11.05 15.82 -2.23
CA GLN A 58 -12.16 15.47 -3.12
C GLN A 58 -12.61 16.73 -3.84
N MET A 59 -12.25 16.89 -5.10
CA MET A 59 -12.65 18.05 -5.93
C MET A 59 -14.10 17.94 -6.40
N VAL A 60 -14.58 16.71 -6.63
CA VAL A 60 -15.96 16.39 -6.98
C VAL A 60 -16.36 15.17 -6.16
N SER A 61 -17.52 15.26 -5.52
CA SER A 61 -18.10 14.15 -4.76
C SER A 61 -19.61 14.24 -4.81
N ASP A 62 -20.22 13.61 -5.80
CA ASP A 62 -21.66 13.49 -5.97
C ASP A 62 -22.11 12.03 -6.02
N GLN A 63 -23.39 11.77 -6.28
CA GLN A 63 -23.92 10.41 -6.29
C GLN A 63 -23.39 9.54 -7.44
N GLN A 64 -22.99 10.15 -8.54
CA GLN A 64 -22.56 9.47 -9.76
C GLN A 64 -21.04 9.47 -9.90
N ARG A 65 -20.37 10.53 -9.42
CA ARG A 65 -18.95 10.74 -9.69
C ARG A 65 -18.19 11.20 -8.45
N THR A 66 -17.01 10.62 -8.28
CA THR A 66 -16.01 11.10 -7.32
C THR A 66 -14.71 11.35 -8.07
N PHE A 67 -14.14 12.55 -7.93
CA PHE A 67 -12.84 12.88 -8.48
C PHE A 67 -12.01 13.61 -7.44
N GLY A 68 -10.76 13.19 -7.26
CA GLY A 68 -9.90 13.77 -6.26
C GLY A 68 -8.42 13.55 -6.49
N ILE A 69 -7.65 14.12 -5.58
CA ILE A 69 -6.19 14.06 -5.57
C ILE A 69 -5.70 13.65 -4.18
N GLN A 70 -4.73 12.75 -4.15
CA GLN A 70 -4.05 12.33 -2.94
C GLN A 70 -2.59 12.76 -2.99
N LEU A 71 -2.08 13.29 -1.88
CA LEU A 71 -0.71 13.77 -1.73
C LEU A 71 -0.07 13.12 -0.50
N GLY A 72 1.17 12.67 -0.62
CA GLY A 72 1.94 12.10 0.49
C GLY A 72 2.45 10.71 0.19
N ARG A 73 2.57 9.86 1.23
CA ARG A 73 2.86 8.43 1.07
C ARG A 73 1.58 7.68 0.80
N ILE A 74 1.41 7.24 -0.44
CA ILE A 74 0.17 6.68 -0.97
C ILE A 74 0.37 5.20 -1.26
N LYS A 75 -0.67 4.39 -1.04
CA LYS A 75 -0.70 3.01 -1.51
C LYS A 75 -0.88 3.00 -3.03
N ASN A 76 0.07 2.41 -3.73
CA ASN A 76 0.00 2.27 -5.17
C ASN A 76 -1.22 1.44 -5.60
N PRO A 77 -1.88 1.75 -6.72
CA PRO A 77 -2.95 0.93 -7.29
C PRO A 77 -2.38 -0.35 -7.92
N PHE A 78 -1.80 -1.22 -7.08
CA PHE A 78 -1.10 -2.43 -7.48
C PHE A 78 -1.92 -3.67 -7.14
N GLY A 79 -2.30 -4.44 -8.17
CA GLY A 79 -3.21 -5.58 -8.03
C GLY A 79 -4.58 -5.18 -7.49
N PHE A 80 -5.33 -6.14 -6.96
CA PHE A 80 -6.70 -5.92 -6.48
C PHE A 80 -6.79 -5.53 -5.00
N TYR A 81 -5.79 -5.90 -4.20
CA TYR A 81 -5.90 -5.84 -2.74
C TYR A 81 -4.95 -4.84 -2.07
N ASN A 82 -4.08 -4.15 -2.83
CA ASN A 82 -3.08 -3.30 -2.19
C ASN A 82 -3.69 -2.14 -1.39
N GLN A 83 -4.76 -1.57 -1.88
CA GLN A 83 -5.44 -0.46 -1.19
C GLN A 83 -6.15 -0.89 0.09
N THR A 84 -6.70 -2.10 0.10
CA THR A 84 -7.48 -2.66 1.23
C THR A 84 -6.71 -3.73 2.01
N ARG A 85 -5.43 -3.93 1.73
CA ARG A 85 -4.61 -5.03 2.26
C ARG A 85 -4.59 -5.13 3.79
N ASP A 86 -4.80 -4.01 4.48
CA ASP A 86 -4.76 -3.96 5.94
C ASP A 86 -6.14 -4.23 6.58
N VAL A 87 -7.17 -4.40 5.75
CA VAL A 87 -8.53 -4.70 6.18
C VAL A 87 -8.80 -6.19 5.98
N ALA A 88 -8.81 -6.94 7.07
CA ALA A 88 -8.82 -8.41 7.04
C ALA A 88 -9.98 -9.02 6.23
N PHE A 89 -11.18 -8.47 6.33
CA PHE A 89 -12.38 -9.00 5.66
C PHE A 89 -12.44 -8.69 4.15
N THR A 90 -11.55 -7.85 3.62
CA THR A 90 -11.47 -7.58 2.17
C THR A 90 -10.53 -8.54 1.44
N ARG A 91 -9.88 -9.44 2.18
CA ARG A 91 -8.89 -10.37 1.65
C ARG A 91 -9.45 -11.80 1.64
N PRO A 92 -9.15 -12.60 0.61
CA PRO A 92 -9.60 -13.98 0.54
C PRO A 92 -8.82 -14.92 1.48
N SER A 93 -7.68 -14.46 2.02
CA SER A 93 -6.78 -15.25 2.89
C SER A 93 -6.10 -14.37 3.93
N ILE A 94 -5.58 -14.97 4.99
CA ILE A 94 -4.84 -14.29 6.07
C ILE A 94 -3.63 -13.53 5.50
N LEU A 95 -2.88 -14.17 4.60
CA LEU A 95 -1.77 -13.57 3.88
C LEU A 95 -2.13 -13.43 2.41
N LEU A 96 -1.90 -12.26 1.83
CA LEU A 96 -2.01 -12.06 0.39
C LEU A 96 -0.91 -12.85 -0.34
N PRO A 97 -1.13 -13.25 -1.59
CA PRO A 97 -0.14 -14.00 -2.38
C PRO A 97 1.21 -13.27 -2.41
N GLN A 98 2.23 -13.89 -1.82
CA GLN A 98 3.57 -13.28 -1.70
C GLN A 98 4.29 -13.12 -3.04
N SER A 99 3.84 -13.80 -4.09
CA SER A 99 4.34 -13.61 -5.45
C SER A 99 4.03 -12.20 -6.00
N LEU A 100 2.94 -11.59 -5.54
CA LEU A 100 2.50 -10.26 -5.97
C LEU A 100 2.71 -9.22 -4.85
N TYR A 101 2.34 -9.56 -3.61
CA TYR A 101 2.39 -8.68 -2.44
C TYR A 101 3.54 -9.06 -1.52
N PHE A 102 4.76 -9.07 -2.08
CA PHE A 102 5.95 -9.50 -1.35
C PHE A 102 6.35 -8.49 -0.28
N ASP A 103 6.29 -8.92 0.97
CA ASP A 103 6.46 -8.04 2.13
C ASP A 103 7.80 -7.32 2.20
N ARG A 104 8.89 -7.99 1.76
CA ARG A 104 10.23 -7.41 1.78
C ARG A 104 10.47 -6.34 0.70
N THR A 105 9.59 -6.25 -0.29
CA THR A 105 9.62 -5.19 -1.32
C THR A 105 8.44 -4.23 -1.18
N ARG A 106 7.77 -4.24 -0.03
CA ARG A 106 6.57 -3.45 0.25
C ARG A 106 6.78 -1.96 0.01
N SER A 107 7.88 -1.43 0.50
CA SER A 107 8.26 -0.02 0.34
C SER A 107 8.56 0.37 -1.10
N LEU A 108 9.00 -0.59 -1.92
CA LEU A 108 9.32 -0.34 -3.33
C LEU A 108 8.08 -0.38 -4.23
N ALA A 109 7.22 -1.39 -4.06
CA ALA A 109 6.14 -1.66 -5.01
C ALA A 109 4.77 -1.18 -4.51
N LEU A 110 4.51 -1.33 -3.22
CA LEU A 110 3.16 -1.19 -2.67
C LEU A 110 2.83 0.23 -2.18
N THR A 111 3.84 1.07 -1.93
CA THR A 111 3.66 2.47 -1.54
C THR A 111 4.67 3.36 -2.25
N GLY A 112 4.34 4.64 -2.41
CA GLY A 112 5.24 5.65 -2.96
C GLY A 112 4.94 7.02 -2.38
N ASP A 113 5.98 7.86 -2.30
CA ASP A 113 5.82 9.26 -1.91
C ASP A 113 5.54 10.07 -3.19
N GLY A 114 4.37 10.70 -3.27
CA GLY A 114 3.98 11.39 -4.48
C GLY A 114 2.55 11.91 -4.52
N VAL A 115 1.96 11.86 -5.70
CA VAL A 115 0.62 12.33 -5.99
C VAL A 115 -0.15 11.27 -6.76
N THR A 116 -1.42 11.10 -6.43
CA THR A 116 -2.35 10.24 -7.19
C THR A 116 -3.62 11.02 -7.51
N LEU A 117 -3.99 11.03 -8.79
CA LEU A 117 -5.32 11.42 -9.24
C LEU A 117 -6.20 10.18 -9.28
N TYR A 118 -7.44 10.31 -8.86
CA TYR A 118 -8.40 9.22 -8.94
C TYR A 118 -9.78 9.70 -9.39
N LEU A 119 -10.46 8.82 -10.11
CA LEU A 119 -11.84 9.00 -10.59
C LEU A 119 -12.63 7.72 -10.30
N GLU A 120 -13.83 7.90 -9.79
CA GLU A 120 -14.85 6.85 -9.71
C GLU A 120 -16.10 7.38 -10.43
N GLU A 121 -16.67 6.59 -11.34
CA GLU A 121 -17.90 6.90 -12.02
C GLU A 121 -18.85 5.71 -11.93
N ARG A 122 -20.04 5.95 -11.40
CA ARG A 122 -21.11 4.96 -11.27
C ARG A 122 -21.98 5.01 -12.51
N LEU A 123 -22.07 3.87 -13.16
CA LEU A 123 -22.92 3.61 -14.32
C LEU A 123 -24.20 2.90 -13.86
N ASP A 124 -25.16 2.72 -14.77
CA ASP A 124 -26.41 2.00 -14.48
C ASP A 124 -26.19 0.51 -14.16
N ASN A 125 -25.07 -0.06 -14.59
CA ASN A 125 -24.75 -1.49 -14.49
C ASN A 125 -23.34 -1.75 -13.93
N GLY A 126 -22.77 -0.80 -13.18
CA GLY A 126 -21.45 -1.02 -12.59
C GLY A 126 -20.71 0.26 -12.28
N VAL A 127 -19.43 0.11 -11.89
CA VAL A 127 -18.56 1.21 -11.47
C VAL A 127 -17.25 1.17 -12.24
N ILE A 128 -16.87 2.30 -12.83
CA ILE A 128 -15.53 2.51 -13.39
C ILE A 128 -14.68 3.25 -12.36
N ARG A 129 -13.48 2.74 -12.11
CA ARG A 129 -12.46 3.39 -11.29
C ARG A 129 -11.18 3.56 -12.06
N GLY A 130 -10.71 4.80 -12.14
CA GLY A 130 -9.42 5.15 -12.74
C GLY A 130 -8.49 5.77 -11.71
N GLN A 131 -7.20 5.43 -11.78
CA GLN A 131 -6.16 6.02 -10.94
C GLN A 131 -4.88 6.25 -11.75
N LEU A 132 -4.23 7.38 -11.48
CA LEU A 132 -2.93 7.73 -12.05
C LEU A 132 -2.04 8.26 -10.94
N GLY A 133 -1.02 7.50 -10.57
CA GLY A 133 -0.03 7.86 -9.56
C GLY A 133 1.31 8.25 -10.18
N LEU A 134 1.89 9.31 -9.65
CA LEU A 134 3.26 9.77 -9.95
C LEU A 134 4.00 9.91 -8.62
N GLY A 135 5.13 9.23 -8.48
CA GLY A 135 5.83 9.28 -7.19
C GLY A 135 7.19 8.59 -7.21
N LYS A 136 7.82 8.61 -6.06
CA LYS A 136 9.11 7.96 -5.83
C LYS A 136 8.91 6.79 -4.86
N PRO A 137 9.22 5.56 -5.27
CA PRO A 137 9.26 4.41 -4.38
C PRO A 137 10.30 4.59 -3.27
N GLN A 138 10.14 3.89 -2.17
CA GLN A 138 11.09 3.91 -1.06
C GLN A 138 12.07 2.73 -1.17
N ALA A 139 13.37 3.02 -1.01
CA ALA A 139 14.39 1.98 -0.82
C ALA A 139 14.74 1.89 0.65
N ASP A 140 14.27 0.88 1.33
CA ASP A 140 14.61 0.63 2.73
C ASP A 140 15.73 -0.42 2.90
N LYS A 141 16.11 -0.67 4.15
CA LYS A 141 17.16 -1.65 4.46
C LYS A 141 16.75 -3.08 4.09
N ASP A 142 15.46 -3.38 4.24
CA ASP A 142 14.90 -4.72 3.98
C ASP A 142 14.99 -5.03 2.47
N LEU A 143 14.75 -4.03 1.62
CA LEU A 143 14.95 -4.14 0.17
C LEU A 143 16.41 -4.42 -0.18
N ASN A 144 17.34 -3.65 0.41
CA ASN A 144 18.78 -3.80 0.16
C ASN A 144 19.30 -5.19 0.56
N GLN A 145 18.81 -5.75 1.66
CA GLN A 145 19.12 -7.10 2.09
C GLN A 145 18.52 -8.15 1.15
N THR A 146 17.24 -8.00 0.79
CA THR A 146 16.52 -8.94 -0.08
C THR A 146 17.15 -9.05 -1.45
N LEU A 147 17.54 -7.92 -2.04
CA LEU A 147 18.20 -7.86 -3.34
C LEU A 147 19.72 -8.11 -3.27
N ARG A 148 20.27 -8.38 -2.06
CA ARG A 148 21.70 -8.60 -1.80
C ARG A 148 22.58 -7.46 -2.33
N LEU A 149 22.07 -6.23 -2.30
CA LEU A 149 22.78 -5.07 -2.84
C LEU A 149 24.05 -4.71 -2.04
N HIS A 150 24.11 -5.11 -0.76
CA HIS A 150 25.29 -4.95 0.09
C HIS A 150 26.55 -5.67 -0.45
N ARG A 151 26.39 -6.59 -1.39
CA ARG A 151 27.51 -7.32 -2.05
C ARG A 151 27.95 -6.68 -3.37
N ARG A 152 27.31 -5.59 -3.79
CA ARG A 152 27.62 -4.90 -5.05
C ARG A 152 28.08 -3.48 -4.76
N PRO A 153 29.10 -2.96 -5.48
CA PRO A 153 29.46 -1.55 -5.39
C PRO A 153 28.33 -0.70 -5.98
N GLY A 154 27.92 0.35 -5.27
CA GLY A 154 26.87 1.29 -5.69
C GLY A 154 25.72 1.38 -4.70
N SER A 155 24.88 2.40 -4.85
CA SER A 155 23.63 2.61 -4.12
C SER A 155 22.45 2.39 -5.04
N PHE A 156 21.39 1.77 -4.53
CA PHE A 156 20.11 1.70 -5.23
C PHE A 156 19.29 2.94 -4.88
N GLU A 157 19.09 3.80 -5.86
CA GLU A 157 18.24 4.98 -5.72
C GLU A 157 17.00 4.83 -6.61
N PRO A 158 15.81 4.69 -6.02
CA PRO A 158 14.58 4.63 -6.80
C PRO A 158 14.38 5.93 -7.58
N GLN A 159 14.07 5.80 -8.86
CA GLN A 159 13.70 6.90 -9.74
C GLN A 159 12.21 7.23 -9.60
N GLN A 160 11.81 8.38 -10.12
CA GLN A 160 10.39 8.68 -10.28
C GLN A 160 9.72 7.61 -11.15
N SER A 161 8.54 7.20 -10.73
CA SER A 161 7.73 6.20 -11.41
C SER A 161 6.30 6.69 -11.60
N ALA A 162 5.66 6.21 -12.65
CA ALA A 162 4.25 6.39 -12.88
C ALA A 162 3.55 5.04 -12.82
N ILE A 163 2.35 5.02 -12.24
CA ILE A 163 1.49 3.85 -12.21
C ILE A 163 0.07 4.28 -12.57
N ALA A 164 -0.58 3.50 -13.43
CA ALA A 164 -1.97 3.72 -13.80
C ALA A 164 -2.77 2.44 -13.63
N GLN A 165 -4.01 2.57 -13.20
CA GLN A 165 -4.97 1.48 -13.11
C GLN A 165 -6.32 1.95 -13.63
N LEU A 166 -6.96 1.11 -14.43
CA LEU A 166 -8.37 1.24 -14.79
C LEU A 166 -9.06 -0.06 -14.42
N ARG A 167 -10.18 0.04 -13.70
CA ARG A 167 -10.98 -1.09 -13.26
C ARG A 167 -12.44 -0.84 -13.53
N TYR A 168 -13.13 -1.85 -14.03
CA TYR A 168 -14.57 -1.90 -14.12
C TYR A 168 -15.08 -3.01 -13.20
N GLU A 169 -16.11 -2.72 -12.44
CA GLU A 169 -16.83 -3.68 -11.59
C GLU A 169 -18.28 -3.69 -12.03
N ASP A 170 -18.76 -4.86 -12.41
CA ASP A 170 -20.15 -5.12 -12.77
C ASP A 170 -20.98 -5.36 -11.49
N ASP A 171 -22.25 -4.90 -11.46
CA ASP A 171 -23.16 -5.02 -10.29
C ASP A 171 -23.71 -6.42 -10.08
#